data_a81cac2cf58efd997cb757c6d927be76
#
_entry.id   a81cac2cf58efd997cb757c6d927be76
#
_cell.length_a   1.000
_cell.length_b   1.000
_cell.length_c   1.000
_cell.angle_alpha   90.00
_cell.angle_beta   90.00
_cell.angle_gamma   90.00
#
_symmetry.space_group_name_H-M   'P 1'
#
loop_
_entity.id
_entity.type
_entity.pdbx_description
1 polymer ?
#
loop_
_entity_poly.entity_id
_entity_poly.type
_entity_poly.pdbx_seq_one_letter_code
_entity_poly.pdbx_strand_id
1 'polypeptide(L)' 'DLDVLEDTVGIKKYIRGLIRKGKDRKEIISKTVEKFEVPKKRIRELYKECNGKSR' A
#
# COMPACT_ATOMS: atom_id res chain seq x y z
N ASP A 1 -4.45 12.50 -16.03
CA ASP A 1 -3.55 12.79 -15.00
C ASP A 1 -2.68 11.66 -14.59
N LEU A 2 -1.67 11.97 -13.86
CA LEU A 2 -0.72 10.97 -13.42
C LEU A 2 -1.35 9.92 -12.53
N ASP A 3 -2.34 10.31 -11.77
CA ASP A 3 -2.98 9.37 -10.86
C ASP A 3 -3.62 8.23 -11.61
N VAL A 4 -3.98 8.45 -12.83
CA VAL A 4 -4.62 7.41 -13.61
C VAL A 4 -3.68 6.24 -13.82
N LEU A 5 -2.39 6.52 -13.84
CA LEU A 5 -1.42 5.47 -14.08
C LEU A 5 -1.20 4.58 -12.88
N GLU A 6 -1.61 5.03 -11.70
CA GLU A 6 -1.47 4.23 -10.50
C GLU A 6 -2.84 3.98 -9.93
N ASP A 7 -3.13 2.75 -9.62
CA ASP A 7 -4.40 2.41 -8.99
C ASP A 7 -4.25 2.63 -7.49
N THR A 8 -4.16 3.90 -7.11
CA THR A 8 -3.94 4.25 -5.71
C THR A 8 -5.02 3.68 -4.79
N VAL A 9 -6.26 3.78 -5.22
CA VAL A 9 -7.35 3.27 -4.39
C VAL A 9 -7.23 1.76 -4.22
N GLY A 10 -6.93 1.06 -5.30
CA GLY A 10 -6.78 -0.38 -5.23
C GLY A 10 -5.62 -0.78 -4.36
N ILE A 11 -4.52 -0.04 -4.48
CA ILE A 11 -3.34 -0.32 -3.68
C ILE A 11 -3.65 -0.13 -2.20
N LYS A 12 -4.33 0.96 -1.87
CA LYS A 12 -4.67 1.22 -0.48
C LYS A 12 -5.59 0.14 0.08
N LYS A 13 -6.54 -0.30 -0.71
CA LYS A 13 -7.45 -1.34 -0.28
C LYS A 13 -6.68 -2.62 0.01
N TYR A 14 -5.75 -2.93 -0.87
CA TYR A 14 -4.94 -4.14 -0.72
C TYR A 14 -4.12 -4.06 0.57
N ILE A 15 -3.49 -2.91 0.80
CA ILE A 15 -2.70 -2.71 2.00
C ILE A 15 -3.56 -2.86 3.25
N ARG A 16 -4.73 -2.24 3.24
CA ARG A 16 -5.61 -2.31 4.39
C ARG A 16 -6.04 -3.74 4.67
N GLY A 17 -6.29 -4.49 3.62
CA GLY A 17 -6.67 -5.89 3.76
C GLY A 17 -5.56 -6.68 4.44
N LEU A 18 -4.32 -6.42 4.07
CA LEU A 18 -3.20 -7.12 4.67
C LEU A 18 -3.01 -6.71 6.13
N ILE A 19 -3.24 -5.44 6.40
CA ILE A 19 -3.14 -4.96 7.78
C ILE A 19 -4.17 -5.66 8.65
N ARG A 20 -5.37 -5.82 8.14
CA ARG A 20 -6.42 -6.49 8.88
C ARG A 20 -6.09 -7.95 9.14
N LYS A 21 -5.34 -8.56 8.23
CA LYS A 21 -4.97 -9.95 8.38
C LYS A 21 -3.80 -10.10 9.35
N GLY A 22 -3.25 -9.00 9.82
CA GLY A 22 -2.16 -9.06 10.76
C GLY A 22 -0.79 -9.23 10.14
N LYS A 23 -0.66 -8.89 8.88
CA LYS A 23 0.64 -9.03 8.21
C LYS A 23 1.60 -7.95 8.66
N ASP A 24 2.89 -8.25 8.59
CA ASP A 24 3.90 -7.30 8.96
C ASP A 24 4.04 -6.21 7.92
N ARG A 25 4.53 -5.07 8.35
CA ARG A 25 4.75 -3.97 7.45
C ARG A 25 5.65 -4.37 6.28
N LYS A 26 6.73 -5.06 6.57
CA LYS A 26 7.64 -5.48 5.54
C LYS A 26 6.94 -6.38 4.52
N GLU A 27 6.16 -7.31 5.02
CA GLU A 27 5.46 -8.23 4.17
C GLU A 27 4.43 -7.49 3.32
N ILE A 28 3.71 -6.57 3.92
CA ILE A 28 2.71 -5.79 3.21
C ILE A 28 3.35 -5.02 2.06
N ILE A 29 4.44 -4.34 2.37
CA ILE A 29 5.12 -3.54 1.36
C ILE A 29 5.63 -4.42 0.23
N SER A 30 6.27 -5.51 0.61
CA SER A 30 6.85 -6.41 -0.38
C SER A 30 5.78 -6.99 -1.31
N LYS A 31 4.70 -7.48 -0.73
CA LYS A 31 3.63 -8.07 -1.52
C LYS A 31 2.98 -7.04 -2.43
N THR A 32 2.77 -5.85 -1.91
CA THR A 32 2.13 -4.81 -2.69
C THR A 32 3.02 -4.38 -3.86
N VAL A 33 4.31 -4.26 -3.60
CA VAL A 33 5.25 -3.90 -4.66
C VAL A 33 5.18 -4.93 -5.78
N GLU A 34 5.16 -6.20 -5.43
CA GLU A 34 5.10 -7.24 -6.43
C GLU A 34 3.78 -7.27 -7.17
N LYS A 35 2.71 -7.10 -6.43
CA LYS A 35 1.40 -7.20 -7.05
C LYS A 35 1.10 -6.07 -8.01
N PHE A 36 1.44 -4.86 -7.62
CA PHE A 36 1.13 -3.69 -8.43
C PHE A 36 2.33 -3.15 -9.21
N GLU A 37 3.50 -3.72 -8.96
CA GLU A 37 4.71 -3.27 -9.64
C GLU A 37 4.95 -1.78 -9.45
N VAL A 38 4.76 -1.31 -8.24
CA VAL A 38 4.97 0.07 -7.87
C VAL A 38 6.21 0.17 -6.99
N PRO A 39 7.00 1.21 -7.12
CA PRO A 39 8.23 1.35 -6.32
C PRO A 39 7.96 1.23 -4.83
N LYS A 40 8.87 0.60 -4.14
CA LYS A 40 8.73 0.42 -2.70
C LYS A 40 8.51 1.77 -2.01
N LYS A 41 9.21 2.77 -2.44
CA LYS A 41 9.10 4.09 -1.87
C LYS A 41 7.65 4.58 -1.92
N ARG A 42 7.01 4.39 -3.06
CA ARG A 42 5.63 4.80 -3.22
C ARG A 42 4.70 4.02 -2.31
N ILE A 43 4.93 2.72 -2.22
CA ILE A 43 4.11 1.87 -1.39
C ILE A 43 4.24 2.26 0.07
N ARG A 44 5.44 2.63 0.49
CA ARG A 44 5.64 3.03 1.88
C ARG A 44 4.83 4.26 2.22
N GLU A 45 4.75 5.20 1.28
CA GLU A 45 3.96 6.39 1.50
C GLU A 45 2.49 6.06 1.63
N LEU A 46 2.00 5.18 0.76
CA LEU A 46 0.61 4.79 0.81
C LEU A 46 0.31 4.00 2.09
N TYR A 47 1.25 3.18 2.50
CA TYR A 47 1.09 2.42 3.73
C TYR A 47 0.95 3.38 4.92
N LYS A 48 1.76 4.42 4.91
CA LYS A 48 1.72 5.40 5.97
C LYS A 48 0.33 6.05 6.05
N GLU A 49 -0.22 6.38 4.90
CA GLU A 49 -1.53 7.00 4.87
C GLU A 49 -2.60 6.05 5.38
N CYS A 50 -2.48 4.79 5.08
CA CYS A 50 -3.47 3.82 5.53
C CYS A 50 -3.35 3.51 7.01
N ASN A 51 -2.12 3.55 7.50
CA ASN A 51 -1.89 3.11 8.87
C ASN A 51 -1.76 4.25 9.86
N GLY A 52 -1.25 5.33 9.41
CA GLY A 52 -0.94 6.39 10.33
C GLY A 52 -1.99 7.39 10.60
N LYS A 53 -3.11 7.29 10.08
CA LYS A 53 -3.94 8.22 10.27
C LYS A 53 -4.50 8.25 11.44
N SER A 54 -4.50 7.77 12.02
CA SER A 54 -5.05 7.87 13.13
C SER A 54 -5.06 8.84 13.87
N ARG A 55 -4.90 9.30 14.04
CA ARG A 55 -4.91 10.19 14.72
C ARG A 55 -5.23 10.60 14.74
#